data_d602dbcb82e128fc322711214ebc0748
#
_entry.id   d602dbcb82e128fc322711214ebc0748
#
_cell.length_a   1.000
_cell.length_b   1.000
_cell.length_c   1.000
_cell.angle_alpha   90.00
_cell.angle_beta   90.00
_cell.angle_gamma   90.00
#
_symmetry.space_group_name_H-M   'P 1'
#
loop_
_entity.id
_entity.type
_entity.pdbx_description
1 polymer ?
#
loop_
_entity_poly.entity_id
_entity_poly.type
_entity_poly.pdbx_seq_one_letter_code
_entity_poly.pdbx_strand_id
1 'polypeptide(L)'
;PVFSSWEQRPRLFDFVSTRPFTGNSALMYQNITLMPLLSRSGNCDHICIILYDVTDAAIGKLGLQQANQQLKALSITDRLTGLYNRGHWEECLRLEFQRYQRTSSPVTLMMFDIDFFKKINDTYGHPAGDAVLRRISATLRHELRNTDIAGRYGGEEFGVLLLDTDTITAHAVAERLRIAISNLLIEH
;
A
#
# COMPACT_ATOMS: atom_id res chain seq x y z
N PRO A 1 -7.96 -34.92 -9.70
CA PRO A 1 -8.79 -33.75 -9.99
C PRO A 1 -7.92 -32.50 -10.06
N VAL A 2 -8.24 -31.63 -11.01
CA VAL A 2 -7.63 -30.30 -11.15
C VAL A 2 -8.68 -29.28 -10.77
N PHE A 3 -8.32 -28.32 -9.93
CA PHE A 3 -9.19 -27.25 -9.48
C PHE A 3 -8.69 -25.90 -10.01
N SER A 4 -9.59 -25.07 -10.50
CA SER A 4 -9.33 -23.67 -10.88
C SER A 4 -10.34 -22.78 -10.20
N SER A 5 -9.87 -21.79 -9.45
CA SER A 5 -10.73 -20.78 -8.83
C SER A 5 -10.90 -19.56 -9.74
N TRP A 6 -12.01 -18.83 -9.57
CA TRP A 6 -12.27 -17.59 -10.28
C TRP A 6 -11.22 -16.50 -10.04
N GLU A 7 -10.51 -16.55 -8.91
CA GLU A 7 -9.41 -15.62 -8.59
C GLU A 7 -8.19 -15.81 -9.49
N GLN A 8 -7.91 -17.06 -9.89
CA GLN A 8 -6.83 -17.39 -10.80
C GLN A 8 -7.25 -17.17 -12.25
N ARG A 9 -8.47 -17.58 -12.57
CA ARG A 9 -9.07 -17.46 -13.89
C ARG A 9 -10.57 -17.19 -13.75
N PRO A 10 -11.04 -15.98 -14.02
CA PRO A 10 -12.42 -15.57 -13.76
C PRO A 10 -13.48 -16.48 -14.37
N ARG A 11 -13.18 -17.06 -15.54
CA ARG A 11 -14.09 -17.97 -16.25
C ARG A 11 -13.32 -18.85 -17.24
N LEU A 12 -13.81 -20.04 -17.48
CA LEU A 12 -13.35 -20.94 -18.53
C LEU A 12 -14.40 -21.00 -19.68
N PHE A 13 -15.67 -20.81 -19.35
CA PHE A 13 -16.78 -20.80 -20.28
C PHE A 13 -17.55 -19.47 -20.19
N ASP A 14 -18.02 -18.96 -21.32
CA ASP A 14 -18.80 -17.74 -21.38
C ASP A 14 -20.30 -18.04 -21.17
N PHE A 15 -20.63 -18.40 -19.92
CA PHE A 15 -22.01 -18.59 -19.52
C PHE A 15 -22.60 -17.31 -18.90
N VAL A 16 -23.84 -17.01 -19.29
CA VAL A 16 -24.63 -15.95 -18.64
C VAL A 16 -25.18 -16.52 -17.34
N SER A 17 -25.08 -15.79 -16.24
CA SER A 17 -25.71 -16.21 -14.98
C SER A 17 -27.23 -16.17 -15.15
N THR A 18 -27.89 -17.28 -14.85
CA THR A 18 -29.35 -17.40 -14.88
C THR A 18 -30.00 -17.04 -13.54
N ARG A 19 -29.19 -16.80 -12.50
CA ARG A 19 -29.67 -16.40 -11.17
C ARG A 19 -29.69 -14.89 -11.04
N PRO A 20 -30.70 -14.33 -10.34
CA PRO A 20 -30.70 -12.93 -10.01
C PRO A 20 -29.50 -12.67 -9.05
N PHE A 21 -28.63 -11.75 -9.39
CA PHE A 21 -27.50 -11.32 -8.55
C PHE A 21 -27.49 -9.81 -8.37
N THR A 22 -26.96 -9.36 -7.25
CA THR A 22 -26.79 -7.94 -6.96
C THR A 22 -25.48 -7.45 -7.60
N GLY A 23 -25.57 -6.93 -8.82
CA GLY A 23 -24.39 -6.39 -9.50
C GLY A 23 -24.52 -6.41 -11.02
N ASN A 24 -23.51 -5.85 -11.69
CA ASN A 24 -23.51 -5.67 -13.15
C ASN A 24 -22.44 -6.58 -13.77
N SER A 25 -22.67 -7.89 -13.81
CA SER A 25 -21.82 -8.82 -14.55
C SER A 25 -22.62 -9.47 -15.68
N ALA A 26 -22.15 -9.32 -16.91
CA ALA A 26 -22.75 -9.97 -18.07
C ALA A 26 -22.53 -11.48 -18.09
N LEU A 27 -21.46 -11.96 -17.46
CA LEU A 27 -21.02 -13.34 -17.49
C LEU A 27 -20.73 -13.88 -16.08
N MET A 28 -20.92 -15.17 -15.91
CA MET A 28 -20.74 -15.91 -14.67
C MET A 28 -19.27 -15.98 -14.25
N TYR A 29 -18.96 -15.74 -12.97
CA TYR A 29 -17.69 -16.14 -12.36
C TYR A 29 -17.75 -17.61 -11.95
N GLN A 30 -16.67 -18.36 -12.20
CA GLN A 30 -16.70 -19.81 -12.13
C GLN A 30 -15.57 -20.39 -11.28
N ASN A 31 -15.92 -21.32 -10.38
CA ASN A 31 -14.97 -22.30 -9.88
C ASN A 31 -15.17 -23.62 -10.63
N ILE A 32 -14.09 -24.25 -11.05
CA ILE A 32 -14.12 -25.40 -11.94
C ILE A 32 -13.31 -26.53 -11.33
N THR A 33 -13.89 -27.73 -11.32
CA THR A 33 -13.21 -28.98 -10.99
C THR A 33 -13.23 -29.90 -12.18
N LEU A 34 -12.07 -30.37 -12.61
CA LEU A 34 -11.92 -31.35 -13.68
C LEU A 34 -11.49 -32.69 -13.06
N MET A 35 -12.22 -33.75 -13.36
CA MET A 35 -11.92 -35.11 -12.87
C MET A 35 -11.94 -36.11 -14.02
N PRO A 36 -10.90 -36.95 -14.18
CA PRO A 36 -10.96 -38.06 -15.13
C PRO A 36 -11.94 -39.11 -14.62
N LEU A 37 -12.76 -39.62 -15.52
CA LEU A 37 -13.59 -40.79 -15.28
C LEU A 37 -12.91 -42.00 -15.94
N LEU A 38 -12.48 -42.97 -15.11
CA LEU A 38 -11.78 -44.14 -15.57
C LEU A 38 -12.78 -45.25 -15.93
N SER A 39 -12.56 -45.91 -17.06
CA SER A 39 -13.25 -47.15 -17.43
C SER A 39 -12.84 -48.33 -16.54
N ARG A 40 -13.53 -49.45 -16.65
CA ARG A 40 -13.17 -50.67 -15.92
C ARG A 40 -11.75 -51.22 -16.30
N SER A 41 -11.25 -50.82 -17.44
CA SER A 41 -9.89 -51.13 -17.90
C SER A 41 -8.82 -50.13 -17.38
N GLY A 42 -9.20 -49.12 -16.62
CA GLY A 42 -8.28 -48.10 -16.10
C GLY A 42 -7.96 -46.97 -17.07
N ASN A 43 -8.53 -46.95 -18.25
CA ASN A 43 -8.35 -45.87 -19.24
C ASN A 43 -9.27 -44.69 -18.93
N CYS A 44 -8.78 -43.47 -19.20
CA CYS A 44 -9.58 -42.27 -19.08
C CYS A 44 -10.37 -42.05 -20.38
N ASP A 45 -11.63 -42.44 -20.38
CA ASP A 45 -12.49 -42.32 -21.55
C ASP A 45 -13.35 -41.05 -21.53
N HIS A 46 -13.53 -40.48 -20.36
CA HIS A 46 -14.35 -39.28 -20.17
C HIS A 46 -13.75 -38.34 -19.11
N ILE A 47 -14.08 -37.07 -19.19
CA ILE A 47 -13.73 -36.06 -18.20
C ILE A 47 -15.03 -35.50 -17.61
N CYS A 48 -15.14 -35.55 -16.28
CA CYS A 48 -16.22 -34.85 -15.56
C CYS A 48 -15.77 -33.41 -15.32
N ILE A 49 -16.60 -32.47 -15.72
CA ILE A 49 -16.42 -31.04 -15.47
C ILE A 49 -17.51 -30.61 -14.49
N ILE A 50 -17.13 -30.19 -13.29
CA ILE A 50 -18.05 -29.60 -12.30
C ILE A 50 -17.79 -28.11 -12.29
N LEU A 51 -18.84 -27.34 -12.55
CA LEU A 51 -18.80 -25.89 -12.62
C LEU A 51 -19.69 -25.30 -11.53
N TYR A 52 -19.10 -24.45 -10.69
CA TYR A 52 -19.80 -23.72 -9.65
C TYR A 52 -19.94 -22.27 -10.03
N ASP A 53 -21.19 -21.78 -10.02
CA ASP A 53 -21.47 -20.35 -10.15
C ASP A 53 -21.14 -19.67 -8.81
N VAL A 54 -20.11 -18.83 -8.83
CA VAL A 54 -19.64 -18.07 -7.65
C VAL A 54 -19.77 -16.57 -7.87
N THR A 55 -20.64 -16.15 -8.80
CA THR A 55 -20.80 -14.77 -9.25
C THR A 55 -21.10 -13.83 -8.08
N ASP A 56 -22.04 -14.17 -7.19
CA ASP A 56 -22.38 -13.33 -6.03
C ASP A 56 -21.20 -13.15 -5.08
N ALA A 57 -20.49 -14.24 -4.79
CA ALA A 57 -19.32 -14.20 -3.91
C ALA A 57 -18.18 -13.38 -4.54
N ALA A 58 -17.95 -13.52 -5.85
CA ALA A 58 -16.93 -12.78 -6.58
C ALA A 58 -17.26 -11.27 -6.61
N ILE A 59 -18.49 -10.89 -6.95
CA ILE A 59 -18.94 -9.49 -6.98
C ILE A 59 -18.84 -8.88 -5.58
N GLY A 60 -19.30 -9.57 -4.53
CA GLY A 60 -19.21 -9.12 -3.15
C GLY A 60 -17.76 -8.87 -2.72
N LYS A 61 -16.84 -9.79 -3.02
CA LYS A 61 -15.42 -9.66 -2.70
C LYS A 61 -14.76 -8.50 -3.45
N LEU A 62 -15.03 -8.37 -4.75
CA LEU A 62 -14.52 -7.27 -5.57
C LEU A 62 -15.03 -5.91 -5.09
N GLY A 63 -16.34 -5.81 -4.77
CA GLY A 63 -16.95 -4.61 -4.21
C GLY A 63 -16.32 -4.19 -2.87
N LEU A 64 -16.10 -5.16 -1.96
CA LEU A 64 -15.44 -4.92 -0.69
C LEU A 64 -13.97 -4.47 -0.88
N GLN A 65 -13.25 -5.08 -1.80
CA GLN A 65 -11.89 -4.66 -2.12
C GLN A 65 -11.85 -3.22 -2.66
N GLN A 66 -12.77 -2.88 -3.54
CA GLN A 66 -12.88 -1.53 -4.11
C GLN A 66 -13.23 -0.49 -3.04
N ALA A 67 -14.21 -0.78 -2.17
CA ALA A 67 -14.56 0.08 -1.05
C ALA A 67 -13.38 0.27 -0.08
N ASN A 68 -12.64 -0.78 0.24
CA ASN A 68 -11.43 -0.70 1.07
C ASN A 68 -10.31 0.12 0.41
N GLN A 69 -10.14 0.03 -0.90
CA GLN A 69 -9.19 0.87 -1.63
C GLN A 69 -9.59 2.35 -1.59
N GLN A 70 -10.88 2.65 -1.76
CA GLN A 70 -11.39 4.03 -1.64
C GLN A 70 -11.19 4.58 -0.23
N LEU A 71 -11.50 3.79 0.82
CA LEU A 71 -11.26 4.20 2.22
C LEU A 71 -9.78 4.43 2.51
N LYS A 72 -8.88 3.63 1.94
CA LYS A 72 -7.42 3.84 2.06
C LYS A 72 -6.97 5.12 1.35
N ALA A 73 -7.55 5.42 0.19
CA ALA A 73 -7.25 6.65 -0.55
C ALA A 73 -7.74 7.92 0.17
N LEU A 74 -8.81 7.82 0.98
CA LEU A 74 -9.30 8.92 1.81
C LEU A 74 -8.47 9.16 3.08
N SER A 75 -7.63 8.19 3.48
CA SER A 75 -6.71 8.38 4.62
C SER A 75 -5.56 9.27 4.17
N ILE A 76 -5.34 10.38 4.85
CA ILE A 76 -4.24 11.31 4.58
C ILE A 76 -2.96 10.95 5.33
N THR A 77 -3.04 10.02 6.29
CA THR A 77 -1.90 9.61 7.12
C THR A 77 -1.51 8.16 6.90
N ASP A 78 -0.22 7.87 7.07
CA ASP A 78 0.31 6.51 7.19
C ASP A 78 -0.06 5.94 8.57
N ARG A 79 -0.67 4.76 8.59
CA ARG A 79 -1.21 4.13 9.81
C ARG A 79 -0.14 3.72 10.82
N LEU A 80 1.05 3.39 10.36
CA LEU A 80 2.13 2.95 11.22
C LEU A 80 2.81 4.13 11.92
N THR A 81 3.07 5.17 11.16
CA THR A 81 3.90 6.31 11.57
C THR A 81 3.07 7.52 12.02
N GLY A 82 1.82 7.65 11.56
CA GLY A 82 0.96 8.81 11.79
C GLY A 82 1.42 10.09 11.07
N LEU A 83 2.47 10.02 10.24
CA LEU A 83 2.84 11.08 9.30
C LEU A 83 1.90 11.07 8.10
N TYR A 84 1.99 12.08 7.25
CA TYR A 84 1.26 12.02 5.99
C TYR A 84 1.70 10.81 5.16
N ASN A 85 0.74 10.18 4.49
CA ASN A 85 1.06 9.14 3.52
C ASN A 85 1.59 9.77 2.23
N ARG A 86 2.20 8.95 1.38
CA ARG A 86 2.79 9.39 0.11
C ARG A 86 1.84 10.26 -0.72
N GLY A 87 0.59 9.80 -0.90
CA GLY A 87 -0.35 10.51 -1.77
C GLY A 87 -0.69 11.91 -1.27
N HIS A 88 -0.94 12.06 0.02
CA HIS A 88 -1.22 13.37 0.60
C HIS A 88 0.03 14.26 0.65
N TRP A 89 1.19 13.68 0.92
CA TRP A 89 2.46 14.41 0.93
C TRP A 89 2.82 14.95 -0.46
N GLU A 90 2.64 14.15 -1.53
CA GLU A 90 2.82 14.60 -2.93
C GLU A 90 1.86 15.74 -3.30
N GLU A 91 0.63 15.70 -2.80
CA GLU A 91 -0.33 16.78 -2.99
C GLU A 91 0.11 18.07 -2.26
N CYS A 92 0.60 17.96 -1.03
CA CYS A 92 1.19 19.09 -0.32
C CYS A 92 2.38 19.70 -1.08
N LEU A 93 3.29 18.86 -1.59
CA LEU A 93 4.41 19.31 -2.42
C LEU A 93 3.93 20.09 -3.65
N ARG A 94 2.91 19.58 -4.33
CA ARG A 94 2.34 20.25 -5.52
C ARG A 94 1.77 21.62 -5.16
N LEU A 95 1.05 21.73 -4.05
CA LEU A 95 0.45 22.99 -3.58
C LEU A 95 1.52 24.01 -3.16
N GLU A 96 2.56 23.58 -2.43
CA GLU A 96 3.64 24.44 -2.01
C GLU A 96 4.51 24.91 -3.18
N PHE A 97 4.69 24.05 -4.20
CA PHE A 97 5.36 24.46 -5.42
C PHE A 97 4.56 25.54 -6.19
N GLN A 98 3.23 25.41 -6.26
CA GLN A 98 2.38 26.46 -6.85
C GLN A 98 2.42 27.75 -6.03
N ARG A 99 2.49 27.64 -4.68
CA ARG A 99 2.67 28.80 -3.80
C ARG A 99 4.00 29.50 -4.08
N TYR A 100 5.09 28.73 -4.16
CA TYR A 100 6.41 29.27 -4.51
C TYR A 100 6.40 30.05 -5.83
N GLN A 101 5.79 29.50 -6.88
CA GLN A 101 5.67 30.17 -8.19
C GLN A 101 4.97 31.53 -8.11
N ARG A 102 4.05 31.71 -7.18
CA ARG A 102 3.28 32.94 -7.00
C ARG A 102 3.95 33.94 -6.06
N THR A 103 4.54 33.47 -4.97
CA THR A 103 5.01 34.32 -3.87
C THR A 103 6.52 34.43 -3.81
N SER A 104 7.25 33.56 -4.50
CA SER A 104 8.72 33.40 -4.39
C SER A 104 9.20 33.08 -2.95
N SER A 105 8.31 32.68 -2.06
CA SER A 105 8.67 32.23 -0.70
C SER A 105 9.41 30.89 -0.81
N PRO A 106 10.62 30.75 -0.26
CA PRO A 106 11.44 29.55 -0.43
C PRO A 106 10.77 28.33 0.21
N VAL A 107 10.83 27.21 -0.48
CA VAL A 107 10.47 25.89 0.03
C VAL A 107 11.60 24.91 -0.28
N THR A 108 12.04 24.17 0.72
CA THR A 108 13.06 23.15 0.53
C THR A 108 12.47 21.77 0.72
N LEU A 109 12.72 20.90 -0.25
CA LEU A 109 12.39 19.48 -0.21
C LEU A 109 13.59 18.70 0.33
N MET A 110 13.35 17.90 1.36
CA MET A 110 14.30 16.94 1.90
C MET A 110 13.73 15.53 1.76
N MET A 111 14.52 14.62 1.18
CA MET A 111 14.23 13.19 1.12
C MET A 111 15.33 12.42 1.82
N PHE A 112 14.99 11.41 2.60
CA PHE A 112 15.97 10.51 3.21
C PHE A 112 15.42 9.09 3.38
N ASP A 113 16.33 8.16 3.57
CA ASP A 113 16.09 6.73 3.72
C ASP A 113 16.80 6.23 5.00
N ILE A 114 16.35 5.11 5.56
CA ILE A 114 16.96 4.50 6.74
C ILE A 114 18.04 3.51 6.30
N ASP A 115 19.29 3.84 6.57
CA ASP A 115 20.41 2.97 6.26
C ASP A 115 20.25 1.57 6.87
N PHE A 116 20.45 0.54 6.04
CA PHE A 116 20.39 -0.87 6.44
C PHE A 116 19.05 -1.33 7.04
N PHE A 117 17.93 -0.68 6.74
CA PHE A 117 16.62 -1.04 7.30
C PHE A 117 16.24 -2.51 7.05
N LYS A 118 16.52 -3.03 5.85
CA LYS A 118 16.33 -4.44 5.54
C LYS A 118 17.10 -5.34 6.51
N LYS A 119 18.34 -4.99 6.85
CA LYS A 119 19.15 -5.78 7.81
C LYS A 119 18.54 -5.79 9.21
N ILE A 120 17.91 -4.68 9.63
CA ILE A 120 17.18 -4.62 10.89
C ILE A 120 16.02 -5.62 10.86
N ASN A 121 15.20 -5.60 9.81
CA ASN A 121 14.09 -6.54 9.64
C ASN A 121 14.55 -8.01 9.60
N ASP A 122 15.60 -8.30 8.84
CA ASP A 122 16.13 -9.66 8.69
C ASP A 122 16.73 -10.20 10.00
N THR A 123 17.29 -9.31 10.86
CA THR A 123 17.95 -9.72 12.11
C THR A 123 16.97 -9.78 13.29
N TYR A 124 16.05 -8.79 13.41
CA TYR A 124 15.22 -8.60 14.60
C TYR A 124 13.71 -8.76 14.30
N GLY A 125 13.36 -9.04 13.04
CA GLY A 125 11.98 -9.20 12.59
C GLY A 125 11.27 -7.89 12.26
N HIS A 126 10.17 -7.99 11.51
CA HIS A 126 9.36 -6.85 11.12
C HIS A 126 8.82 -5.98 12.28
N PRO A 127 8.46 -6.55 13.47
CA PRO A 127 8.05 -5.71 14.59
C PRO A 127 9.12 -4.72 15.06
N ALA A 128 10.41 -5.10 15.00
CA ALA A 128 11.52 -4.21 15.32
C ALA A 128 11.67 -3.09 14.28
N GLY A 129 11.56 -3.42 12.99
CA GLY A 129 11.51 -2.42 11.92
C GLY A 129 10.35 -1.43 12.08
N ASP A 130 9.18 -1.93 12.45
CA ASP A 130 8.02 -1.09 12.75
C ASP A 130 8.28 -0.14 13.94
N ALA A 131 8.98 -0.60 14.98
CA ALA A 131 9.37 0.23 16.11
C ALA A 131 10.35 1.34 15.69
N VAL A 132 11.33 1.02 14.83
CA VAL A 132 12.25 2.01 14.22
C VAL A 132 11.47 3.08 13.47
N LEU A 133 10.55 2.69 12.57
CA LEU A 133 9.74 3.62 11.78
C LEU A 133 8.90 4.54 12.67
N ARG A 134 8.25 4.00 13.72
CA ARG A 134 7.47 4.81 14.69
C ARG A 134 8.36 5.80 15.43
N ARG A 135 9.55 5.38 15.85
CA ARG A 135 10.46 6.22 16.64
C ARG A 135 11.02 7.37 15.80
N ILE A 136 11.46 7.10 14.58
CA ILE A 136 11.90 8.13 13.62
C ILE A 136 10.76 9.13 13.35
N SER A 137 9.56 8.64 13.13
CA SER A 137 8.41 9.50 12.87
C SER A 137 8.04 10.40 14.06
N ALA A 138 8.18 9.89 15.27
CA ALA A 138 8.00 10.69 16.50
C ALA A 138 9.08 11.78 16.61
N THR A 139 10.33 11.44 16.27
CA THR A 139 11.45 12.40 16.23
C THR A 139 11.21 13.49 15.20
N LEU A 140 10.77 13.14 13.99
CA LEU A 140 10.41 14.14 12.97
C LEU A 140 9.35 15.12 13.49
N ARG A 141 8.27 14.61 14.09
CA ARG A 141 7.21 15.48 14.66
C ARG A 141 7.71 16.39 15.79
N HIS A 142 8.69 15.94 16.57
CA HIS A 142 9.25 16.72 17.65
C HIS A 142 10.21 17.82 17.16
N GLU A 143 11.05 17.49 16.18
CA GLU A 143 12.11 18.35 15.69
C GLU A 143 11.64 19.37 14.63
N LEU A 144 10.57 19.06 13.90
CA LEU A 144 10.03 19.92 12.86
C LEU A 144 9.04 20.94 13.44
N ARG A 145 8.92 22.07 12.74
CA ARG A 145 7.91 23.09 13.07
C ARG A 145 6.53 22.60 12.67
N ASN A 146 5.48 23.13 13.29
CA ASN A 146 4.10 22.83 12.92
C ASN A 146 3.75 23.22 11.47
N THR A 147 4.52 24.12 10.87
CA THR A 147 4.38 24.52 9.47
C THR A 147 5.05 23.55 8.50
N ASP A 148 6.03 22.77 8.95
CA ASP A 148 6.76 21.83 8.11
C ASP A 148 5.91 20.57 7.87
N ILE A 149 6.06 19.97 6.70
CA ILE A 149 5.22 18.86 6.26
C ILE A 149 6.06 17.61 6.13
N ALA A 150 5.83 16.64 7.02
CA ALA A 150 6.52 15.35 6.99
C ALA A 150 5.58 14.23 6.53
N GLY A 151 6.09 13.34 5.68
CA GLY A 151 5.39 12.18 5.17
C GLY A 151 6.27 10.94 5.05
N ARG A 152 5.65 9.78 5.12
CA ARG A 152 6.27 8.51 4.75
C ARG A 152 6.07 8.29 3.27
N TYR A 153 7.17 8.36 2.50
CA TYR A 153 7.13 8.28 1.05
C TYR A 153 7.15 6.84 0.54
N GLY A 154 7.89 5.97 1.20
CA GLY A 154 8.04 4.56 0.87
C GLY A 154 8.07 3.66 2.09
N GLY A 155 8.63 2.46 1.93
CA GLY A 155 8.79 1.49 3.02
C GLY A 155 9.63 2.04 4.17
N GLU A 156 10.78 2.59 3.85
CA GLU A 156 11.79 3.15 4.75
C GLU A 156 12.18 4.59 4.40
N GLU A 157 11.48 5.17 3.40
CA GLU A 157 11.74 6.48 2.85
C GLU A 157 10.81 7.55 3.45
N PHE A 158 11.36 8.71 3.77
CA PHE A 158 10.65 9.85 4.32
C PHE A 158 10.87 11.11 3.49
N GLY A 159 9.85 11.93 3.37
CA GLY A 159 9.89 13.22 2.74
C GLY A 159 9.50 14.32 3.71
N VAL A 160 10.23 15.44 3.68
CA VAL A 160 9.94 16.63 4.47
C VAL A 160 9.95 17.86 3.57
N LEU A 161 8.92 18.69 3.70
CA LEU A 161 8.87 20.02 3.09
C LEU A 161 9.09 21.06 4.19
N LEU A 162 10.18 21.81 4.07
CA LEU A 162 10.51 22.92 4.96
C LEU A 162 10.00 24.19 4.31
N LEU A 163 8.94 24.76 4.88
CA LEU A 163 8.30 25.95 4.34
C LEU A 163 9.06 27.22 4.76
N ASP A 164 9.05 28.21 3.87
CA ASP A 164 9.73 29.49 4.05
C ASP A 164 11.20 29.33 4.54
N THR A 165 11.89 28.31 3.98
CA THR A 165 13.22 27.88 4.41
C THR A 165 14.14 27.77 3.21
N ASP A 166 15.24 28.48 3.24
CA ASP A 166 16.28 28.42 2.24
C ASP A 166 17.19 27.18 2.40
N THR A 167 18.01 26.90 1.39
CA THR A 167 18.87 25.73 1.36
C THR A 167 19.88 25.69 2.52
N ILE A 168 20.41 26.85 2.96
CA ILE A 168 21.40 26.92 4.04
C ILE A 168 20.75 26.53 5.37
N THR A 169 19.60 27.13 5.66
CA THR A 169 18.81 26.81 6.87
C THR A 169 18.32 25.36 6.84
N ALA A 170 17.88 24.90 5.68
CA ALA A 170 17.44 23.51 5.49
C ALA A 170 18.55 22.49 5.76
N HIS A 171 19.80 22.79 5.35
CA HIS A 171 20.94 21.91 5.67
C HIS A 171 21.16 21.78 7.18
N ALA A 172 21.03 22.87 7.93
CA ALA A 172 21.16 22.83 9.40
C ALA A 172 20.03 21.99 10.04
N VAL A 173 18.78 22.09 9.51
CA VAL A 173 17.67 21.26 9.96
C VAL A 173 17.93 19.79 9.64
N ALA A 174 18.38 19.48 8.43
CA ALA A 174 18.70 18.11 8.00
C ALA A 174 19.76 17.46 8.89
N GLU A 175 20.85 18.19 9.22
CA GLU A 175 21.91 17.67 10.07
C GLU A 175 21.43 17.50 11.54
N ARG A 176 20.61 18.40 12.05
CA ARG A 176 19.99 18.24 13.37
C ARG A 176 19.10 16.98 13.42
N LEU A 177 18.29 16.75 12.39
CA LEU A 177 17.47 15.54 12.28
C LEU A 177 18.31 14.28 12.17
N ARG A 178 19.37 14.31 11.36
CA ARG A 178 20.29 13.16 11.23
C ARG A 178 20.89 12.79 12.57
N ILE A 179 21.39 13.78 13.33
CA ILE A 179 21.96 13.57 14.67
C ILE A 179 20.88 13.05 15.64
N ALA A 180 19.70 13.64 15.65
CA ALA A 180 18.62 13.21 16.52
C ALA A 180 18.21 11.75 16.24
N ILE A 181 18.11 11.38 14.97
CA ILE A 181 17.78 10.01 14.55
C ILE A 181 18.91 9.03 14.87
N SER A 182 20.17 9.39 14.62
CA SER A 182 21.33 8.51 14.89
C SER A 182 21.51 8.21 16.39
N ASN A 183 21.02 9.07 17.27
CA ASN A 183 21.11 8.91 18.73
C ASN A 183 19.89 8.16 19.32
N LEU A 184 18.96 7.69 18.50
CA LEU A 184 17.79 6.95 18.99
C LEU A 184 18.20 5.60 19.57
N LEU A 185 17.85 5.39 20.83
CA LEU A 185 17.83 4.06 21.44
C LEU A 185 16.48 3.42 21.19
N ILE A 186 16.47 2.28 20.54
CA ILE A 186 15.24 1.54 20.19
C ILE A 186 15.26 0.23 20.94
N GLU A 187 14.41 0.15 21.97
CA GLU A 187 14.12 -1.08 22.69
C GLU A 187 13.14 -1.92 21.87
N HIS A 188 13.39 -3.22 21.75
CA HIS A 188 12.59 -4.18 20.97
C HIS A 188 12.44 -5.53 21.69
#